data_070d241669082e55e947c365f6a912b7
#
_entry.id   070d241669082e55e947c365f6a912b7
#
_cell.length_a   1.000
_cell.length_b   1.000
_cell.length_c   1.000
_cell.angle_alpha   90.00
_cell.angle_beta   90.00
_cell.angle_gamma   90.00
#
_symmetry.space_group_name_H-M   'P 1'
#
loop_
_entity.id
_entity.type
_entity.pdbx_description
1 polymer ?
#
loop_
_entity_poly.entity_id
_entity_poly.type
_entity_poly.pdbx_seq_one_letter_code
_entity_poly.pdbx_strand_id
1 'polypeptide(L)'
;FRRQMDQLRAIDRATLPATEGVYHDALSFFGETQMMGERFPYGGGGFGPAPYTISQLTGSYQSLPDFLDTQHAIETAEDAEAYLARVAAFPTALDQETARMQADFAAGAVPPDFVIDKTLLQLANLYDTPAGQSVLTTSIVRRAGEKNLTGDWGARAQRIVEGEVYPALPRQAEAMRAGA
;
A
#
# COMPACT_ATOMS: atom_id res chain seq x y z
N PHE A 1 17.74 3.96 -5.31
CA PHE A 1 18.01 2.53 -5.57
C PHE A 1 19.18 2.36 -6.54
N ARG A 2 19.14 2.89 -7.79
CA ARG A 2 20.24 2.78 -8.79
C ARG A 2 21.59 3.22 -8.22
N ARG A 3 21.66 4.38 -7.56
CA ARG A 3 22.89 4.86 -6.91
C ARG A 3 23.46 3.86 -5.88
N GLN A 4 22.60 3.20 -5.12
CA GLN A 4 23.02 2.18 -4.15
C GLN A 4 23.58 0.94 -4.85
N MET A 5 22.97 0.53 -5.97
CA MET A 5 23.49 -0.58 -6.79
C MET A 5 24.84 -0.25 -7.43
N ASP A 6 25.03 0.98 -7.88
CA ASP A 6 26.33 1.41 -8.40
C ASP A 6 27.42 1.39 -7.32
N GLN A 7 27.08 1.80 -6.09
CA GLN A 7 27.98 1.70 -4.94
C GLN A 7 28.31 0.24 -4.59
N LEU A 8 27.32 -0.65 -4.61
CA LEU A 8 27.52 -2.07 -4.36
C LEU A 8 28.46 -2.71 -5.41
N ARG A 9 28.24 -2.38 -6.69
CA ARG A 9 29.07 -2.87 -7.80
C ARG A 9 30.51 -2.36 -7.75
N ALA A 10 30.74 -1.21 -7.12
CA ALA A 10 32.08 -0.63 -6.94
C ALA A 10 32.90 -1.36 -5.86
N ILE A 11 32.29 -2.21 -5.05
CA ILE A 11 32.99 -3.02 -4.04
C ILE A 11 33.59 -4.23 -4.74
N ASP A 12 34.92 -4.38 -4.62
CA ASP A 12 35.58 -5.58 -5.14
C ASP A 12 35.26 -6.78 -4.24
N ARG A 13 34.42 -7.65 -4.76
CA ARG A 13 33.95 -8.85 -4.04
C ARG A 13 35.11 -9.74 -3.56
N ALA A 14 36.24 -9.77 -4.31
CA ALA A 14 37.39 -10.60 -3.96
C ALA A 14 38.15 -10.12 -2.71
N THR A 15 37.97 -8.86 -2.32
CA THR A 15 38.58 -8.27 -1.13
C THR A 15 37.75 -8.49 0.14
N LEU A 16 36.51 -8.99 0.01
CA LEU A 16 35.60 -9.18 1.11
C LEU A 16 35.87 -10.51 1.85
N PRO A 17 35.75 -10.54 3.19
CA PRO A 17 35.67 -11.78 3.94
C PRO A 17 34.53 -12.68 3.44
N ALA A 18 34.61 -13.98 3.72
CA ALA A 18 33.68 -14.97 3.17
C ALA A 18 32.20 -14.63 3.43
N THR A 19 31.85 -14.21 4.66
CA THR A 19 30.47 -13.87 5.05
C THR A 19 29.97 -12.61 4.32
N GLU A 20 30.78 -11.56 4.29
CA GLU A 20 30.46 -10.30 3.59
C GLU A 20 30.35 -10.52 2.08
N GLY A 21 31.16 -11.43 1.53
CA GLY A 21 31.04 -11.87 0.14
C GLY A 21 29.69 -12.50 -0.17
N VAL A 22 29.14 -13.33 0.73
CA VAL A 22 27.80 -13.91 0.58
C VAL A 22 26.72 -12.81 0.61
N TYR A 23 26.83 -11.82 1.51
CA TYR A 23 25.90 -10.70 1.54
C TYR A 23 26.00 -9.85 0.29
N HIS A 24 27.20 -9.58 -0.21
CA HIS A 24 27.41 -8.87 -1.47
C HIS A 24 26.73 -9.58 -2.63
N ASP A 25 26.91 -10.90 -2.77
CA ASP A 25 26.30 -11.70 -3.83
C ASP A 25 24.76 -11.69 -3.73
N ALA A 26 24.22 -11.86 -2.52
CA ALA A 26 22.77 -11.84 -2.28
C ALA A 26 22.13 -10.47 -2.59
N LEU A 27 22.77 -9.38 -2.15
CA LEU A 27 22.31 -8.02 -2.42
C LEU A 27 22.42 -7.68 -3.92
N SER A 28 23.48 -8.13 -4.59
CA SER A 28 23.67 -7.95 -6.03
C SER A 28 22.57 -8.67 -6.80
N PHE A 29 22.32 -9.94 -6.50
CA PHE A 29 21.25 -10.72 -7.13
C PHE A 29 19.87 -10.09 -6.92
N PHE A 30 19.54 -9.71 -5.67
CA PHE A 30 18.27 -9.05 -5.35
C PHE A 30 18.13 -7.74 -6.10
N GLY A 31 19.16 -6.90 -6.08
CA GLY A 31 19.13 -5.60 -6.73
C GLY A 31 19.02 -5.69 -8.24
N GLU A 32 19.74 -6.61 -8.88
CA GLU A 32 19.65 -6.84 -10.31
C GLU A 32 18.28 -7.36 -10.72
N THR A 33 17.70 -8.26 -9.94
CA THR A 33 16.33 -8.75 -10.15
C THR A 33 15.31 -7.61 -10.08
N GLN A 34 15.44 -6.71 -9.09
CA GLN A 34 14.58 -5.53 -9.00
C GLN A 34 14.73 -4.60 -10.23
N MET A 35 15.97 -4.37 -10.68
CA MET A 35 16.23 -3.53 -11.85
C MET A 35 15.71 -4.15 -13.15
N MET A 36 15.59 -5.47 -13.25
CA MET A 36 14.97 -6.12 -14.41
C MET A 36 13.52 -5.71 -14.62
N GLY A 37 12.80 -5.38 -13.55
CA GLY A 37 11.43 -4.87 -13.61
C GLY A 37 11.31 -3.48 -14.23
N GLU A 38 12.35 -2.65 -14.16
CA GLU A 38 12.33 -1.26 -14.66
C GLU A 38 12.11 -1.15 -16.19
N ARG A 39 12.37 -2.22 -16.94
CA ARG A 39 12.11 -2.26 -18.40
C ARG A 39 10.62 -2.38 -18.74
N PHE A 40 9.78 -2.69 -17.77
CA PHE A 40 8.34 -2.75 -17.97
C PHE A 40 7.71 -1.45 -17.50
N PRO A 41 7.00 -0.71 -18.38
CA PRO A 41 6.41 0.59 -18.04
C PRO A 41 5.11 0.48 -17.24
N TYR A 42 4.73 -0.72 -16.79
CA TYR A 42 3.48 -1.03 -16.11
C TYR A 42 3.72 -1.81 -14.81
N GLY A 43 2.65 -1.92 -14.02
CA GLY A 43 2.68 -2.60 -12.74
C GLY A 43 3.37 -1.77 -11.65
N GLY A 44 3.59 -2.38 -10.54
CA GLY A 44 4.26 -1.79 -9.38
C GLY A 44 3.93 -2.61 -8.15
N GLY A 45 4.80 -2.59 -7.17
CA GLY A 45 4.56 -3.28 -5.92
C GLY A 45 5.65 -2.97 -4.91
N GLY A 46 5.30 -3.00 -3.62
CA GLY A 46 6.21 -2.63 -2.54
C GLY A 46 7.38 -3.59 -2.35
N PHE A 47 7.25 -4.86 -2.73
CA PHE A 47 8.24 -5.92 -2.48
C PHE A 47 8.75 -6.61 -3.76
N GLY A 48 8.79 -5.90 -4.86
CA GLY A 48 9.30 -6.43 -6.12
C GLY A 48 8.38 -6.13 -7.30
N PRO A 49 8.81 -6.50 -8.51
CA PRO A 49 8.02 -6.26 -9.70
C PRO A 49 6.74 -7.10 -9.64
N ALA A 50 5.60 -6.41 -9.46
CA ALA A 50 4.28 -6.98 -9.60
C ALA A 50 3.70 -6.57 -10.95
N PRO A 51 3.04 -7.46 -11.70
CA PRO A 51 2.53 -7.15 -13.02
C PRO A 51 1.36 -6.14 -12.99
N TYR A 52 0.69 -6.01 -11.86
CA TYR A 52 -0.49 -5.16 -11.70
C TYR A 52 -0.33 -4.21 -10.52
N THR A 53 -0.63 -2.93 -10.72
CA THR A 53 -0.62 -1.91 -9.67
C THR A 53 -1.65 -2.25 -8.59
N ILE A 54 -2.86 -2.67 -9.00
CA ILE A 54 -3.94 -3.07 -8.11
C ILE A 54 -4.36 -4.49 -8.46
N SER A 55 -4.40 -5.35 -7.45
CA SER A 55 -4.86 -6.74 -7.56
C SER A 55 -5.35 -7.24 -6.19
N GLN A 56 -5.82 -8.47 -6.11
CA GLN A 56 -6.17 -9.09 -4.82
C GLN A 56 -4.97 -9.27 -3.85
N LEU A 57 -3.75 -8.98 -4.30
CA LEU A 57 -2.51 -9.06 -3.50
C LEU A 57 -1.77 -7.73 -3.36
N THR A 58 -2.14 -6.73 -4.15
CA THR A 58 -1.44 -5.44 -4.21
C THR A 58 -2.43 -4.29 -4.23
N GLY A 59 -2.02 -3.15 -3.71
CA GLY A 59 -2.78 -1.91 -3.70
C GLY A 59 -2.92 -1.32 -2.30
N SER A 60 -3.04 0.00 -2.24
CA SER A 60 -3.20 0.76 -1.00
C SER A 60 -4.48 0.38 -0.25
N TYR A 61 -5.52 -0.09 -0.95
CA TYR A 61 -6.77 -0.51 -0.33
C TYR A 61 -6.58 -1.65 0.68
N GLN A 62 -5.54 -2.49 0.50
CA GLN A 62 -5.17 -3.55 1.45
C GLN A 62 -4.09 -3.09 2.41
N SER A 63 -3.01 -2.50 1.86
CA SER A 63 -1.78 -2.26 2.63
C SER A 63 -1.91 -1.12 3.62
N LEU A 64 -2.68 -0.06 3.32
CA LEU A 64 -2.81 1.07 4.24
C LEU A 64 -3.64 0.76 5.48
N PRO A 65 -4.80 0.07 5.41
CA PRO A 65 -5.51 -0.35 6.61
C PRO A 65 -4.67 -1.26 7.51
N ASP A 66 -3.96 -2.22 6.95
CA ASP A 66 -3.07 -3.12 7.69
C ASP A 66 -1.91 -2.35 8.35
N PHE A 67 -1.23 -1.49 7.59
CA PHE A 67 -0.16 -0.64 8.11
C PHE A 67 -0.63 0.24 9.27
N LEU A 68 -1.80 0.87 9.12
CA LEU A 68 -2.36 1.76 10.14
C LEU A 68 -2.76 1.00 11.40
N ASP A 69 -3.26 -0.23 11.27
CA ASP A 69 -3.62 -1.05 12.43
C ASP A 69 -2.40 -1.65 13.14
N THR A 70 -1.41 -2.13 12.37
CA THR A 70 -0.34 -2.97 12.93
C THR A 70 0.99 -2.25 13.14
N GLN A 71 1.32 -1.25 12.33
CA GLN A 71 2.66 -0.64 12.31
C GLN A 71 2.70 0.83 12.72
N HIS A 72 1.60 1.60 12.52
CA HIS A 72 1.55 2.98 12.95
C HIS A 72 1.45 3.05 14.48
N ALA A 73 2.49 3.54 15.18
CA ALA A 73 2.46 3.67 16.64
C ALA A 73 1.42 4.71 17.08
N ILE A 74 0.70 4.43 18.19
CA ILE A 74 -0.17 5.39 18.89
C ILE A 74 0.21 5.33 20.37
N GLU A 75 1.15 6.19 20.75
CA GLU A 75 1.64 6.33 22.14
C GLU A 75 1.20 7.67 22.73
N THR A 76 0.99 8.68 21.91
CA THR A 76 0.66 10.06 22.28
C THR A 76 -0.56 10.58 21.51
N ALA A 77 -1.09 11.72 21.91
CA ALA A 77 -2.14 12.41 21.17
C ALA A 77 -1.67 12.88 19.79
N GLU A 78 -0.41 13.27 19.66
CA GLU A 78 0.21 13.63 18.38
C GLU A 78 0.25 12.44 17.42
N ASP A 79 0.51 11.24 17.92
CA ASP A 79 0.46 10.02 17.08
C ASP A 79 -0.97 9.72 16.61
N ALA A 80 -1.95 9.93 17.48
CA ALA A 80 -3.36 9.78 17.12
C ALA A 80 -3.80 10.83 16.06
N GLU A 81 -3.33 12.07 16.16
CA GLU A 81 -3.53 13.08 15.11
C GLU A 81 -2.85 12.67 13.79
N ALA A 82 -1.61 12.18 13.85
CA ALA A 82 -0.90 11.69 12.68
C ALA A 82 -1.60 10.48 12.03
N TYR A 83 -2.22 9.61 12.84
CA TYR A 83 -3.07 8.52 12.35
C TYR A 83 -4.25 9.06 11.53
N LEU A 84 -5.01 10.00 12.10
CA LEU A 84 -6.16 10.59 11.41
C LEU A 84 -5.75 11.32 10.12
N ALA A 85 -4.63 12.04 10.14
CA ALA A 85 -4.09 12.68 8.94
C ALA A 85 -3.75 11.66 7.83
N ARG A 86 -3.24 10.48 8.19
CA ARG A 86 -2.98 9.39 7.24
C ARG A 86 -4.26 8.77 6.71
N VAL A 87 -5.28 8.59 7.56
CA VAL A 87 -6.60 8.13 7.10
C VAL A 87 -7.20 9.13 6.11
N ALA A 88 -7.10 10.44 6.38
CA ALA A 88 -7.56 11.49 5.47
C ALA A 88 -6.77 11.55 4.14
N ALA A 89 -5.50 11.14 4.13
CA ALA A 89 -4.69 11.06 2.93
C ALA A 89 -4.94 9.79 2.08
N PHE A 90 -5.64 8.79 2.63
CA PHE A 90 -5.87 7.52 1.96
C PHE A 90 -6.60 7.65 0.62
N PRO A 91 -7.66 8.47 0.46
CA PRO A 91 -8.29 8.69 -0.84
C PRO A 91 -7.33 9.16 -1.93
N THR A 92 -6.39 10.02 -1.58
CA THR A 92 -5.36 10.49 -2.52
C THR A 92 -4.49 9.34 -3.03
N ALA A 93 -4.08 8.42 -2.15
CA ALA A 93 -3.32 7.24 -2.55
C ALA A 93 -4.14 6.33 -3.48
N LEU A 94 -5.42 6.09 -3.17
CA LEU A 94 -6.33 5.31 -4.02
C LEU A 94 -6.50 5.94 -5.41
N ASP A 95 -6.71 7.27 -5.48
CA ASP A 95 -6.89 7.96 -6.75
C ASP A 95 -5.60 7.96 -7.59
N GLN A 96 -4.41 8.08 -6.98
CA GLN A 96 -3.12 7.95 -7.66
C GLN A 96 -2.89 6.55 -8.22
N GLU A 97 -3.20 5.51 -7.45
CA GLU A 97 -3.11 4.12 -7.92
C GLU A 97 -4.14 3.83 -9.01
N THR A 98 -5.33 4.41 -8.92
CA THR A 98 -6.36 4.29 -9.97
C THR A 98 -5.87 4.88 -11.28
N ALA A 99 -5.28 6.07 -11.26
CA ALA A 99 -4.71 6.68 -12.46
C ALA A 99 -3.56 5.82 -13.04
N ARG A 100 -2.71 5.23 -12.19
CA ARG A 100 -1.65 4.32 -12.63
C ARG A 100 -2.22 3.05 -13.25
N MET A 101 -3.19 2.41 -12.60
CA MET A 101 -3.88 1.22 -13.12
C MET A 101 -4.50 1.49 -14.49
N GLN A 102 -5.16 2.63 -14.68
CA GLN A 102 -5.73 3.02 -15.97
C GLN A 102 -4.65 3.16 -17.06
N ALA A 103 -3.49 3.72 -16.71
CA ALA A 103 -2.36 3.80 -17.64
C ALA A 103 -1.79 2.41 -17.97
N ASP A 104 -1.72 1.50 -16.98
CA ASP A 104 -1.29 0.11 -17.17
C ASP A 104 -2.26 -0.64 -18.11
N PHE A 105 -3.57 -0.46 -17.93
CA PHE A 105 -4.61 -1.06 -18.80
C PHE A 105 -4.51 -0.53 -20.23
N ALA A 106 -4.30 0.77 -20.39
CA ALA A 106 -4.08 1.37 -21.72
C ALA A 106 -2.81 0.84 -22.40
N ALA A 107 -1.81 0.41 -21.65
CA ALA A 107 -0.62 -0.27 -22.13
C ALA A 107 -0.79 -1.77 -22.37
N GLY A 108 -2.00 -2.32 -22.16
CA GLY A 108 -2.33 -3.73 -22.33
C GLY A 108 -2.00 -4.63 -21.15
N ALA A 109 -1.60 -4.06 -20.00
CA ALA A 109 -1.33 -4.82 -18.78
C ALA A 109 -2.61 -4.95 -17.93
N VAL A 110 -3.57 -5.72 -18.41
CA VAL A 110 -4.86 -5.97 -17.75
C VAL A 110 -4.79 -7.28 -16.96
N PRO A 111 -5.22 -7.30 -15.69
CA PRO A 111 -5.30 -8.54 -14.94
C PRO A 111 -6.34 -9.52 -15.53
N PRO A 112 -6.15 -10.84 -15.35
CA PRO A 112 -7.18 -11.80 -15.68
C PRO A 112 -8.48 -11.59 -14.90
N ASP A 113 -9.63 -11.96 -15.46
CA ASP A 113 -10.97 -11.77 -14.89
C ASP A 113 -11.07 -12.21 -13.43
N PHE A 114 -10.53 -13.39 -13.09
CA PHE A 114 -10.58 -13.90 -11.73
C PHE A 114 -9.79 -13.05 -10.71
N VAL A 115 -8.76 -12.32 -11.15
CA VAL A 115 -8.00 -11.36 -10.33
C VAL A 115 -8.86 -10.12 -10.10
N ILE A 116 -9.49 -9.62 -11.16
CA ILE A 116 -10.40 -8.47 -11.14
C ILE A 116 -11.58 -8.77 -10.20
N ASP A 117 -12.26 -9.89 -10.38
CA ASP A 117 -13.42 -10.28 -9.57
C ASP A 117 -13.06 -10.35 -8.06
N LYS A 118 -11.92 -10.96 -7.72
CA LYS A 118 -11.46 -11.03 -6.33
C LYS A 118 -11.12 -9.65 -5.76
N THR A 119 -10.49 -8.80 -6.56
CA THR A 119 -10.14 -7.44 -6.15
C THR A 119 -11.40 -6.60 -5.91
N LEU A 120 -12.38 -6.69 -6.80
CA LEU A 120 -13.66 -6.00 -6.69
C LEU A 120 -14.43 -6.45 -5.44
N LEU A 121 -14.42 -7.76 -5.13
CA LEU A 121 -15.03 -8.30 -3.93
C LEU A 121 -14.34 -7.75 -2.65
N GLN A 122 -13.02 -7.68 -2.64
CA GLN A 122 -12.28 -7.14 -1.52
C GLN A 122 -12.54 -5.64 -1.31
N LEU A 123 -12.58 -4.86 -2.40
CA LEU A 123 -12.96 -3.44 -2.35
C LEU A 123 -14.38 -3.28 -1.78
N ALA A 124 -15.35 -4.07 -2.27
CA ALA A 124 -16.72 -4.04 -1.80
C ALA A 124 -16.81 -4.33 -0.29
N ASN A 125 -16.12 -5.33 0.20
CA ASN A 125 -16.10 -5.67 1.63
C ASN A 125 -15.59 -4.53 2.52
N LEU A 126 -14.71 -3.67 1.99
CA LEU A 126 -14.23 -2.51 2.76
C LEU A 126 -15.31 -1.44 2.92
N TYR A 127 -15.99 -1.03 1.84
CA TYR A 127 -16.97 0.06 1.92
C TYR A 127 -18.38 -0.42 2.32
N ASP A 128 -18.68 -1.71 2.24
CA ASP A 128 -19.93 -2.28 2.76
C ASP A 128 -19.89 -2.46 4.29
N THR A 129 -18.70 -2.42 4.90
CA THR A 129 -18.54 -2.42 6.35
C THR A 129 -18.96 -1.05 6.90
N PRO A 130 -19.86 -0.97 7.92
CA PRO A 130 -20.20 0.32 8.52
C PRO A 130 -18.95 1.08 8.99
N ALA A 131 -18.84 2.38 8.70
CA ALA A 131 -17.62 3.17 8.96
C ALA A 131 -17.16 3.12 10.43
N GLY A 132 -18.09 3.05 11.38
CA GLY A 132 -17.77 2.86 12.81
C GLY A 132 -17.20 1.47 13.15
N GLN A 133 -17.37 0.48 12.28
CA GLN A 133 -16.83 -0.87 12.42
C GLN A 133 -15.61 -1.12 11.54
N SER A 134 -15.25 -0.16 10.69
CA SER A 134 -14.03 -0.22 9.89
C SER A 134 -12.81 -0.37 10.78
N VAL A 135 -11.83 -1.16 10.33
CA VAL A 135 -10.54 -1.29 11.01
C VAL A 135 -9.85 0.07 11.21
N LEU A 136 -10.04 1.01 10.25
CA LEU A 136 -9.52 2.37 10.35
C LEU A 136 -10.12 3.16 11.53
N THR A 137 -11.35 2.85 11.93
CA THR A 137 -12.02 3.48 13.07
C THR A 137 -11.76 2.71 14.35
N THR A 138 -11.91 1.38 14.33
CA THR A 138 -11.79 0.55 15.54
C THR A 138 -10.36 0.46 16.07
N SER A 139 -9.37 0.52 15.19
CA SER A 139 -7.95 0.50 15.59
C SER A 139 -7.57 1.70 16.45
N ILE A 140 -7.90 2.92 16.02
CA ILE A 140 -7.56 4.10 16.81
C ILE A 140 -8.34 4.14 18.13
N VAL A 141 -9.62 3.72 18.14
CA VAL A 141 -10.42 3.66 19.38
C VAL A 141 -9.77 2.70 20.39
N ARG A 142 -9.44 1.50 19.97
CA ARG A 142 -8.81 0.49 20.81
C ARG A 142 -7.47 0.98 21.35
N ARG A 143 -6.59 1.43 20.48
CA ARG A 143 -5.20 1.75 20.81
C ARG A 143 -5.06 3.05 21.61
N ALA A 144 -5.87 4.08 21.29
CA ALA A 144 -5.94 5.28 22.11
C ALA A 144 -6.51 5.00 23.51
N GLY A 145 -7.49 4.07 23.61
CA GLY A 145 -8.03 3.61 24.89
C GLY A 145 -6.98 2.87 25.74
N GLU A 146 -6.18 2.00 25.15
CA GLU A 146 -5.08 1.28 25.81
C GLU A 146 -4.04 2.24 26.43
N LYS A 147 -3.86 3.42 25.84
CA LYS A 147 -2.93 4.47 26.28
C LYS A 147 -3.61 5.58 27.11
N ASN A 148 -4.91 5.45 27.39
CA ASN A 148 -5.71 6.45 28.09
C ASN A 148 -5.66 7.85 27.43
N LEU A 149 -5.53 7.92 26.11
CA LEU A 149 -5.54 9.17 25.36
C LEU A 149 -6.97 9.72 25.27
N THR A 150 -7.20 10.87 25.89
CA THR A 150 -8.49 11.55 25.83
C THR A 150 -8.71 12.24 24.49
N GLY A 151 -9.91 12.12 23.91
CA GLY A 151 -10.27 12.73 22.63
C GLY A 151 -11.43 12.02 21.94
N ASP A 152 -11.96 12.62 20.90
CA ASP A 152 -13.06 12.07 20.08
C ASP A 152 -12.52 11.28 18.87
N TRP A 153 -11.44 10.52 19.08
CA TRP A 153 -10.68 9.84 18.03
C TRP A 153 -11.54 8.96 17.12
N GLY A 154 -12.44 8.17 17.73
CA GLY A 154 -13.33 7.28 16.98
C GLY A 154 -14.33 8.05 16.12
N ALA A 155 -14.97 9.09 16.67
CA ALA A 155 -15.94 9.88 15.92
C ALA A 155 -15.29 10.67 14.77
N ARG A 156 -14.05 11.10 14.95
CA ARG A 156 -13.26 11.76 13.91
C ARG A 156 -12.84 10.78 12.82
N ALA A 157 -12.31 9.61 13.19
CA ALA A 157 -11.95 8.57 12.24
C ALA A 157 -13.16 8.14 11.41
N GLN A 158 -14.29 7.85 12.07
CA GLN A 158 -15.53 7.47 11.40
C GLN A 158 -15.98 8.50 10.37
N ARG A 159 -15.95 9.80 10.70
CA ARG A 159 -16.32 10.89 9.75
C ARG A 159 -15.40 10.91 8.53
N ILE A 160 -14.10 10.74 8.72
CA ILE A 160 -13.13 10.70 7.61
C ILE A 160 -13.37 9.45 6.75
N VAL A 161 -13.54 8.29 7.36
CA VAL A 161 -13.79 7.03 6.65
C VAL A 161 -15.07 7.14 5.81
N GLU A 162 -16.17 7.60 6.42
CA GLU A 162 -17.47 7.71 5.76
C GLU A 162 -17.50 8.80 4.67
N GLY A 163 -16.91 9.96 4.96
CA GLY A 163 -16.99 11.12 4.07
C GLY A 163 -15.93 11.18 2.99
N GLU A 164 -14.78 10.54 3.18
CA GLU A 164 -13.63 10.68 2.30
C GLU A 164 -13.14 9.34 1.74
N VAL A 165 -12.90 8.32 2.60
CA VAL A 165 -12.32 7.05 2.18
C VAL A 165 -13.34 6.21 1.40
N TYR A 166 -14.54 6.04 1.95
CA TYR A 166 -15.57 5.20 1.34
C TYR A 166 -16.02 5.68 -0.05
N PRO A 167 -16.14 6.98 -0.34
CA PRO A 167 -16.40 7.42 -1.70
C PRO A 167 -15.26 7.13 -2.70
N ALA A 168 -14.01 6.98 -2.24
CA ALA A 168 -12.89 6.69 -3.12
C ALA A 168 -12.81 5.22 -3.56
N LEU A 169 -13.21 4.29 -2.70
CA LEU A 169 -13.17 2.84 -2.99
C LEU A 169 -14.06 2.42 -4.17
N PRO A 170 -15.35 2.81 -4.22
CA PRO A 170 -16.20 2.52 -5.40
C PRO A 170 -15.67 3.18 -6.68
N ARG A 171 -15.10 4.39 -6.61
CA ARG A 171 -14.48 5.03 -7.80
C ARG A 171 -13.34 4.18 -8.36
N GLN A 172 -12.49 3.62 -7.49
CA GLN A 172 -11.42 2.70 -7.89
C GLN A 172 -11.99 1.41 -8.49
N ALA A 173 -13.03 0.83 -7.86
CA ALA A 173 -13.70 -0.36 -8.37
C ALA A 173 -14.37 -0.14 -9.73
N GLU A 174 -14.99 1.01 -9.94
CA GLU A 174 -15.62 1.38 -11.20
C GLU A 174 -14.58 1.56 -12.32
N ALA A 175 -13.47 2.25 -12.01
CA ALA A 175 -12.37 2.41 -12.96
C ALA A 175 -11.76 1.05 -13.37
N MET A 176 -11.68 0.10 -12.43
CA MET A 176 -11.21 -1.27 -12.72
C MET A 176 -12.16 -2.00 -13.64
N ARG A 177 -13.48 -1.95 -13.39
CA ARG A 177 -14.48 -2.58 -14.27
C ARG A 177 -14.52 -1.98 -15.68
N ALA A 178 -14.33 -0.67 -15.78
CA ALA A 178 -14.40 0.02 -17.09
C ALA A 178 -13.18 -0.25 -17.98
N GLY A 179 -12.05 -0.64 -17.40
CA GLY A 179 -10.82 -0.91 -18.13
C GLY A 179 -10.53 -2.40 -18.38
N ALA A 180 -11.38 -3.30 -17.85
CA ALA A 180 -11.22 -4.74 -17.90
C ALA A 180 -11.76 -5.38 -19.18
#